data_a7fc1e7080ee2e7ae6f22a9b9e5b8dc1
#
_entry.id   a7fc1e7080ee2e7ae6f22a9b9e5b8dc1
#
_cell.length_a   1.000
_cell.length_b   1.000
_cell.length_c   1.000
_cell.angle_alpha   90.00
_cell.angle_beta   90.00
_cell.angle_gamma   90.00
#
_symmetry.space_group_name_H-M   'P 1'
#
loop_
_entity.id
_entity.type
_entity.pdbx_description
1 polymer ?
#
loop_
_entity_poly.entity_id
_entity_poly.type
_entity_poly.pdbx_seq_one_letter_code
_entity_poly.pdbx_strand_id
1 'polypeptide(L)'
;MKLTFLGANHEVTGSCTMLEAAGQRFLIDYGMEQGKNVYENQPLPVAPGEIDFVLITHAHIDHTGLLPLLAHNGFRGRIYATIPTVELCGIMLRDSAHIQEFEAEWKNRKGKRSGAEPVEPMYTIQDAEAACRLFLGVEYDKRIKLAPGIEARFVDVGHLLGSASIELWITEGSTTTKLVFSGDIGNLNQPIIKDPTYIQQADYVFMESTYGDRNHDPRPDYVAELAKILQRTFDRGGNVVVPSFAVGRTQEMLYFLREIKEKGLVKGHGNFPVYIDSPLATEATRIFRDTDPDCFDAQTRALLEKGIDPINVPGLRISVTSDDSRMINTDRTPKVILSASGMCEAGRIRHHLKHNLWRPECTILFVGFQAVGTLGRTLIEGTDLVKLFGEPIEVKAEICQLTGMSGHADKDGLLRWVNAFTEKPRRVFVIHGEDEVENRFVDTLTEQGFTACAPYNGAQWAIGAEGAVCLQEGTKVRVEQRTGEGANRAATVFQRLLSAGKRLLRVIEHNEGGANKDLAKFADQINALCDKWDR
;
A
#
# COMPACT_ATOMS: atom_id res chain seq x y z
N MET A 1 -5.89 5.23 27.27
CA MET A 1 -5.26 5.56 25.98
C MET A 1 -6.23 6.31 25.08
N LYS A 2 -5.71 7.11 24.12
CA LYS A 2 -6.52 7.88 23.18
C LYS A 2 -6.20 7.49 21.73
N LEU A 3 -7.24 7.37 20.92
CA LEU A 3 -7.15 7.11 19.48
C LEU A 3 -7.60 8.35 18.70
N THR A 4 -6.99 8.59 17.55
CA THR A 4 -7.45 9.57 16.56
C THR A 4 -7.40 8.94 15.18
N PHE A 5 -8.54 8.89 14.48
CA PHE A 5 -8.68 8.38 13.13
C PHE A 5 -8.37 9.49 12.14
N LEU A 6 -7.36 9.30 11.29
CA LEU A 6 -6.82 10.38 10.44
C LEU A 6 -7.01 10.14 8.95
N GLY A 7 -7.17 8.90 8.52
CA GLY A 7 -7.35 8.54 7.12
C GLY A 7 -7.83 7.12 6.91
N ALA A 8 -8.30 6.81 5.71
CA ALA A 8 -8.99 5.57 5.32
C ALA A 8 -10.20 5.25 6.22
N ASN A 9 -11.00 6.26 6.51
CA ASN A 9 -12.24 6.13 7.26
C ASN A 9 -13.37 6.61 6.35
N HIS A 10 -14.25 5.69 5.97
CA HIS A 10 -15.21 5.82 4.87
C HIS A 10 -14.57 6.01 3.49
N GLU A 11 -13.30 5.62 3.36
CA GLU A 11 -12.50 5.56 2.13
C GLU A 11 -11.50 4.40 2.20
N VAL A 12 -11.06 3.91 1.04
CA VAL A 12 -10.14 2.76 0.93
C VAL A 12 -8.66 3.16 0.80
N THR A 13 -8.30 4.44 0.96
CA THR A 13 -6.91 4.89 0.81
C THR A 13 -6.51 5.90 1.87
N GLY A 14 -5.21 6.04 2.10
CA GLY A 14 -4.67 7.01 3.05
C GLY A 14 -4.70 6.53 4.51
N SER A 15 -4.56 5.23 4.75
CA SER A 15 -4.65 4.62 6.09
C SER A 15 -3.74 5.30 7.12
N CYS A 16 -4.35 5.80 8.20
CA CYS A 16 -3.62 6.39 9.31
C CYS A 16 -4.46 6.43 10.59
N THR A 17 -3.98 5.80 11.64
CA THR A 17 -4.54 5.92 12.99
C THR A 17 -3.45 6.33 13.97
N MET A 18 -3.68 7.40 14.74
CA MET A 18 -2.75 7.84 15.79
C MET A 18 -3.21 7.35 17.16
N LEU A 19 -2.26 6.86 17.95
CA LEU A 19 -2.45 6.45 19.34
C LEU A 19 -1.60 7.31 20.27
N GLU A 20 -2.22 7.67 21.41
CA GLU A 20 -1.56 8.27 22.56
C GLU A 20 -1.77 7.34 23.75
N ALA A 21 -0.72 6.62 24.18
CA ALA A 21 -0.81 5.60 25.21
C ALA A 21 0.55 5.39 25.91
N ALA A 22 0.53 5.09 27.20
CA ALA A 22 1.72 4.85 28.02
C ALA A 22 2.82 5.92 27.84
N GLY A 23 2.41 7.18 27.66
CA GLY A 23 3.33 8.32 27.47
C GLY A 23 3.95 8.42 26.08
N GLN A 24 3.54 7.58 25.13
CA GLN A 24 4.01 7.58 23.74
C GLN A 24 2.93 8.05 22.78
N ARG A 25 3.34 8.64 21.65
CA ARG A 25 2.51 8.96 20.49
C ARG A 25 3.03 8.20 19.27
N PHE A 26 2.20 7.39 18.65
CA PHE A 26 2.63 6.59 17.53
C PHE A 26 1.52 6.40 16.51
N LEU A 27 1.91 5.99 15.31
CA LEU A 27 1.00 5.78 14.19
C LEU A 27 0.91 4.30 13.84
N ILE A 28 -0.27 3.88 13.43
CA ILE A 28 -0.49 2.66 12.65
C ILE A 28 -0.76 3.11 11.23
N ASP A 29 0.14 2.77 10.32
CA ASP A 29 0.24 3.23 8.95
C ASP A 29 0.36 4.76 8.82
N TYR A 30 0.83 5.22 7.67
CA TYR A 30 0.81 6.62 7.25
C TYR A 30 0.76 6.68 5.74
N GLY A 31 -0.42 6.41 5.23
CA GLY A 31 -0.71 6.19 3.83
C GLY A 31 -0.99 7.47 3.05
N MET A 32 -0.80 7.35 1.74
CA MET A 32 -1.16 8.40 0.77
C MET A 32 -2.53 8.10 0.18
N GLU A 33 -3.35 9.14 0.07
CA GLU A 33 -4.60 9.06 -0.67
C GLU A 33 -4.34 8.80 -2.16
N GLN A 34 -5.13 7.93 -2.76
CA GLN A 34 -5.05 7.58 -4.18
C GLN A 34 -6.41 7.68 -4.84
N GLY A 35 -6.44 8.24 -6.05
CA GLY A 35 -7.67 8.40 -6.83
C GLY A 35 -8.46 9.67 -6.50
N LYS A 36 -9.78 9.58 -6.59
CA LYS A 36 -10.69 10.70 -6.24
C LYS A 36 -11.15 10.51 -4.79
N ASN A 37 -10.67 11.38 -3.92
CA ASN A 37 -11.09 11.37 -2.53
C ASN A 37 -12.51 11.92 -2.40
N VAL A 38 -13.30 11.29 -1.57
CA VAL A 38 -14.65 11.74 -1.18
C VAL A 38 -14.55 12.58 0.08
N TYR A 39 -13.71 12.16 1.03
CA TYR A 39 -13.45 12.85 2.29
C TYR A 39 -11.97 13.23 2.40
N GLU A 40 -11.68 14.37 2.97
CA GLU A 40 -10.31 14.84 3.16
C GLU A 40 -9.70 14.14 4.38
N ASN A 41 -8.52 13.51 4.22
CA ASN A 41 -7.73 13.01 5.34
C ASN A 41 -7.34 14.15 6.27
N GLN A 42 -7.32 13.88 7.56
CA GLN A 42 -6.99 14.88 8.54
C GLN A 42 -5.46 15.02 8.69
N PRO A 43 -4.94 16.25 8.80
CA PRO A 43 -3.53 16.44 9.12
C PRO A 43 -3.22 15.88 10.51
N LEU A 44 -1.97 15.50 10.73
CA LEU A 44 -1.51 15.10 12.07
C LEU A 44 -1.84 16.22 13.09
N PRO A 45 -2.50 15.91 14.20
CA PRO A 45 -2.83 16.89 15.23
C PRO A 45 -1.60 17.34 16.05
N VAL A 46 -0.45 16.73 15.81
CA VAL A 46 0.82 17.01 16.46
C VAL A 46 1.92 17.19 15.42
N ALA A 47 3.02 17.81 15.81
CA ALA A 47 4.16 17.92 14.90
C ALA A 47 4.81 16.54 14.66
N PRO A 48 5.27 16.22 13.41
CA PRO A 48 5.91 14.95 13.10
C PRO A 48 7.06 14.56 14.03
N GLY A 49 7.81 15.52 14.56
CA GLY A 49 8.86 15.27 15.57
C GLY A 49 8.35 14.84 16.94
N GLU A 50 7.03 14.89 17.19
CA GLU A 50 6.41 14.41 18.43
C GLU A 50 5.90 12.97 18.32
N ILE A 51 6.00 12.35 17.14
CA ILE A 51 5.69 10.94 16.93
C ILE A 51 6.91 10.11 17.34
N ASP A 52 6.72 9.18 18.24
CA ASP A 52 7.79 8.35 18.81
C ASP A 52 8.19 7.21 17.87
N PHE A 53 7.20 6.54 17.25
CA PHE A 53 7.40 5.47 16.28
C PHE A 53 6.18 5.28 15.38
N VAL A 54 6.36 4.49 14.32
CA VAL A 54 5.29 4.10 13.39
C VAL A 54 5.32 2.58 13.24
N LEU A 55 4.13 1.96 13.16
CA LEU A 55 3.95 0.55 12.85
C LEU A 55 3.28 0.44 11.50
N ILE A 56 3.83 -0.36 10.59
CA ILE A 56 3.33 -0.52 9.22
C ILE A 56 2.78 -1.91 9.04
N THR A 57 1.54 -2.00 8.58
CA THR A 57 0.85 -3.26 8.31
C THR A 57 1.39 -3.94 7.05
N HIS A 58 1.57 -3.18 5.97
CA HIS A 58 2.11 -3.68 4.72
C HIS A 58 2.62 -2.55 3.79
N ALA A 59 3.17 -2.92 2.63
CA ALA A 59 3.96 -1.99 1.82
C ALA A 59 3.18 -1.13 0.82
N HIS A 60 1.86 -1.30 0.64
CA HIS A 60 1.10 -0.50 -0.31
C HIS A 60 1.19 1.01 0.01
N ILE A 61 1.11 1.84 -1.03
CA ILE A 61 1.31 3.30 -0.93
C ILE A 61 0.20 3.98 -0.11
N ASP A 62 -1.00 3.46 -0.11
CA ASP A 62 -2.11 3.92 0.73
C ASP A 62 -1.95 3.57 2.23
N HIS A 63 -0.88 2.83 2.60
CA HIS A 63 -0.46 2.57 3.98
C HIS A 63 0.90 3.19 4.33
N THR A 64 1.73 3.51 3.34
CA THR A 64 3.13 3.93 3.55
C THR A 64 3.52 5.23 2.87
N GLY A 65 2.73 5.69 1.90
CA GLY A 65 3.14 6.70 0.92
C GLY A 65 3.44 8.08 1.48
N LEU A 66 3.03 8.40 2.71
CA LEU A 66 3.37 9.66 3.37
C LEU A 66 4.56 9.55 4.34
N LEU A 67 5.17 8.38 4.52
CA LEU A 67 6.36 8.22 5.37
C LEU A 67 7.54 9.11 4.94
N PRO A 68 7.83 9.31 3.64
CA PRO A 68 8.85 10.27 3.21
C PRO A 68 8.54 11.70 3.66
N LEU A 69 7.29 12.13 3.55
CA LEU A 69 6.84 13.44 4.02
C LEU A 69 6.94 13.57 5.54
N LEU A 70 6.63 12.51 6.28
CA LEU A 70 6.77 12.46 7.74
C LEU A 70 8.24 12.68 8.14
N ALA A 71 9.17 11.96 7.48
CA ALA A 71 10.60 12.10 7.70
C ALA A 71 11.13 13.49 7.30
N HIS A 72 10.67 14.02 6.15
CA HIS A 72 10.96 15.39 5.69
C HIS A 72 10.58 16.42 6.76
N ASN A 73 9.40 16.27 7.37
CA ASN A 73 8.84 17.21 8.34
C ASN A 73 9.34 16.98 9.77
N GLY A 74 10.39 16.18 9.97
CA GLY A 74 11.11 16.13 11.25
C GLY A 74 10.89 14.88 12.10
N PHE A 75 10.14 13.88 11.63
CA PHE A 75 10.08 12.57 12.28
C PHE A 75 11.46 11.92 12.29
N ARG A 76 11.84 11.34 13.43
CA ARG A 76 13.14 10.65 13.64
C ARG A 76 13.01 9.35 14.44
N GLY A 77 11.78 8.95 14.73
CA GLY A 77 11.48 7.69 15.40
C GLY A 77 11.78 6.47 14.51
N ARG A 78 11.50 5.28 15.01
CA ARG A 78 11.62 4.04 14.24
C ARG A 78 10.31 3.73 13.52
N ILE A 79 10.44 3.12 12.36
CA ILE A 79 9.32 2.57 11.58
C ILE A 79 9.45 1.05 11.63
N TYR A 80 8.53 0.38 12.32
CA TYR A 80 8.54 -1.07 12.46
C TYR A 80 7.63 -1.71 11.41
N ALA A 81 8.14 -2.69 10.72
CA ALA A 81 7.40 -3.50 9.75
C ALA A 81 8.03 -4.89 9.64
N THR A 82 7.34 -5.85 9.06
CA THR A 82 7.96 -7.14 8.75
C THR A 82 9.13 -6.97 7.78
N ILE A 83 10.10 -7.88 7.82
CA ILE A 83 11.29 -7.80 6.96
C ILE A 83 10.92 -7.66 5.48
N PRO A 84 10.01 -8.49 4.90
CA PRO A 84 9.63 -8.31 3.49
C PRO A 84 8.91 -6.98 3.21
N THR A 85 8.12 -6.47 4.15
CA THR A 85 7.49 -5.15 4.03
C THR A 85 8.54 -4.04 3.96
N VAL A 86 9.60 -4.10 4.78
CA VAL A 86 10.69 -3.12 4.74
C VAL A 86 11.36 -3.11 3.36
N GLU A 87 11.65 -4.29 2.80
CA GLU A 87 12.28 -4.41 1.49
C GLU A 87 11.39 -3.85 0.38
N LEU A 88 10.09 -4.18 0.39
CA LEU A 88 9.11 -3.65 -0.57
C LEU A 88 8.93 -2.14 -0.43
N CYS A 89 8.83 -1.60 0.80
CA CYS A 89 8.79 -0.15 1.03
C CYS A 89 10.02 0.54 0.45
N GLY A 90 11.19 -0.10 0.54
CA GLY A 90 12.43 0.43 0.00
C GLY A 90 12.39 0.70 -1.51
N ILE A 91 11.68 -0.09 -2.29
CA ILE A 91 11.49 0.13 -3.72
C ILE A 91 10.28 1.01 -4.03
N MET A 92 9.17 0.79 -3.32
CA MET A 92 7.91 1.48 -3.60
C MET A 92 7.95 2.97 -3.25
N LEU A 93 8.55 3.34 -2.12
CA LEU A 93 8.66 4.75 -1.72
C LEU A 93 9.59 5.54 -2.64
N ARG A 94 10.66 4.91 -3.14
CA ARG A 94 11.56 5.54 -4.15
C ARG A 94 10.87 5.71 -5.49
N ASP A 95 10.10 4.71 -5.93
CA ASP A 95 9.32 4.80 -7.18
C ASP A 95 8.25 5.90 -7.08
N SER A 96 7.52 5.96 -5.95
CA SER A 96 6.53 7.01 -5.69
C SER A 96 7.16 8.41 -5.70
N ALA A 97 8.33 8.59 -5.07
CA ALA A 97 9.06 9.86 -5.09
C ALA A 97 9.50 10.24 -6.51
N HIS A 98 10.03 9.28 -7.26
CA HIS A 98 10.43 9.50 -8.65
C HIS A 98 9.26 9.94 -9.53
N ILE A 99 8.08 9.32 -9.38
CA ILE A 99 6.87 9.70 -10.10
C ILE A 99 6.49 11.15 -9.77
N GLN A 100 6.51 11.54 -8.50
CA GLN A 100 6.16 12.90 -8.07
C GLN A 100 7.16 13.95 -8.58
N GLU A 101 8.47 13.67 -8.52
CA GLU A 101 9.50 14.57 -9.09
C GLU A 101 9.31 14.73 -10.61
N PHE A 102 9.07 13.62 -11.32
CA PHE A 102 8.83 13.65 -12.75
C PHE A 102 7.55 14.43 -13.12
N GLU A 103 6.47 14.26 -12.38
CA GLU A 103 5.23 15.01 -12.61
C GLU A 103 5.41 16.52 -12.33
N ALA A 104 6.12 16.88 -11.26
CA ALA A 104 6.42 18.26 -10.94
C ALA A 104 7.28 18.91 -12.06
N GLU A 105 8.32 18.22 -12.52
CA GLU A 105 9.13 18.69 -13.64
C GLU A 105 8.32 18.85 -14.94
N TRP A 106 7.44 17.90 -15.23
CA TRP A 106 6.60 17.95 -16.42
C TRP A 106 5.60 19.11 -16.37
N LYS A 107 4.93 19.32 -15.20
CA LYS A 107 4.05 20.48 -14.96
C LYS A 107 4.84 21.78 -15.12
N ASN A 108 6.04 21.88 -14.56
CA ASN A 108 6.89 23.06 -14.62
C ASN A 108 7.35 23.36 -16.05
N ARG A 109 7.72 22.34 -16.84
CA ARG A 109 8.04 22.53 -18.27
C ARG A 109 6.88 23.07 -19.07
N LYS A 110 5.64 22.58 -18.82
CA LYS A 110 4.43 23.11 -19.46
C LYS A 110 4.07 24.51 -18.97
N GLY A 111 4.14 24.73 -17.66
CA GLY A 111 3.79 26.01 -17.02
C GLY A 111 4.71 27.15 -17.39
N LYS A 112 5.96 26.87 -17.78
CA LYS A 112 6.96 27.88 -18.15
C LYS A 112 6.51 28.82 -19.28
N ARG A 113 5.67 28.32 -20.20
CA ARG A 113 5.12 29.11 -21.32
C ARG A 113 3.89 29.94 -20.94
N SER A 114 3.20 29.60 -19.86
CA SER A 114 2.00 30.29 -19.37
C SER A 114 2.28 31.21 -18.18
N GLY A 115 3.54 31.28 -17.71
CA GLY A 115 3.90 32.06 -16.53
C GLY A 115 3.36 31.48 -15.21
N ALA A 116 2.99 30.18 -15.19
CA ALA A 116 2.54 29.51 -13.99
C ALA A 116 3.68 29.37 -12.96
N GLU A 117 3.34 29.46 -11.67
CA GLU A 117 4.31 29.24 -10.60
C GLU A 117 4.84 27.80 -10.63
N PRO A 118 6.14 27.58 -10.29
CA PRO A 118 6.68 26.24 -10.21
C PRO A 118 6.00 25.40 -9.14
N VAL A 119 5.67 24.15 -9.47
CA VAL A 119 5.15 23.12 -8.56
C VAL A 119 6.33 22.33 -8.01
N GLU A 120 6.35 22.11 -6.70
CA GLU A 120 7.31 21.22 -6.04
C GLU A 120 6.65 19.85 -5.80
N PRO A 121 7.43 18.74 -5.84
CA PRO A 121 6.93 17.44 -5.44
C PRO A 121 6.57 17.46 -3.95
N MET A 122 5.63 16.63 -3.51
CA MET A 122 5.26 16.50 -2.10
C MET A 122 6.47 16.06 -1.25
N TYR A 123 7.30 15.19 -1.81
CA TYR A 123 8.60 14.77 -1.28
C TYR A 123 9.50 14.28 -2.42
N THR A 124 10.78 14.18 -2.13
CA THR A 124 11.84 13.82 -3.09
C THR A 124 12.33 12.39 -2.87
N ILE A 125 13.14 11.86 -3.81
CA ILE A 125 13.85 10.58 -3.64
C ILE A 125 14.74 10.63 -2.37
N GLN A 126 15.35 11.75 -2.06
CA GLN A 126 16.18 11.92 -0.85
C GLN A 126 15.33 11.76 0.43
N ASP A 127 14.11 12.27 0.43
CA ASP A 127 13.17 12.11 1.55
C ASP A 127 12.72 10.66 1.70
N ALA A 128 12.46 9.97 0.59
CA ALA A 128 12.15 8.54 0.58
C ALA A 128 13.32 7.70 1.14
N GLU A 129 14.55 8.00 0.74
CA GLU A 129 15.73 7.34 1.30
C GLU A 129 15.93 7.65 2.78
N ALA A 130 15.61 8.88 3.21
CA ALA A 130 15.65 9.24 4.62
C ALA A 130 14.64 8.45 5.45
N ALA A 131 13.41 8.28 4.96
CA ALA A 131 12.40 7.42 5.58
C ALA A 131 12.85 5.95 5.62
N CYS A 132 13.38 5.42 4.50
CA CYS A 132 13.86 4.03 4.44
C CYS A 132 14.93 3.72 5.50
N ARG A 133 15.78 4.68 5.87
CA ARG A 133 16.78 4.50 6.94
C ARG A 133 16.19 4.40 8.35
N LEU A 134 14.94 4.78 8.56
CA LEU A 134 14.25 4.71 9.85
C LEU A 134 13.58 3.35 10.09
N PHE A 135 13.42 2.54 9.05
CA PHE A 135 12.81 1.23 9.18
C PHE A 135 13.63 0.26 10.04
N LEU A 136 12.91 -0.55 10.78
CA LEU A 136 13.41 -1.69 11.52
C LEU A 136 12.55 -2.91 11.20
N GLY A 137 13.14 -3.89 10.51
CA GLY A 137 12.49 -5.15 10.17
C GLY A 137 12.27 -6.03 11.39
N VAL A 138 11.08 -6.60 11.50
CA VAL A 138 10.70 -7.53 12.55
C VAL A 138 10.26 -8.86 11.94
N GLU A 139 10.43 -9.94 12.68
CA GLU A 139 9.96 -11.26 12.26
C GLU A 139 8.50 -11.47 12.65
N TYR A 140 7.79 -12.26 11.85
CA TYR A 140 6.44 -12.68 12.20
C TYR A 140 6.40 -13.45 13.52
N ASP A 141 5.27 -13.35 14.20
CA ASP A 141 4.91 -14.06 15.43
C ASP A 141 5.83 -13.80 16.64
N LYS A 142 6.86 -12.96 16.48
CA LYS A 142 7.72 -12.55 17.60
C LYS A 142 7.17 -11.33 18.32
N ARG A 143 7.01 -11.46 19.63
CA ARG A 143 6.62 -10.34 20.48
C ARG A 143 7.83 -9.45 20.75
N ILE A 144 7.72 -8.18 20.41
CA ILE A 144 8.78 -7.16 20.55
C ILE A 144 8.34 -6.04 21.49
N LYS A 145 9.27 -5.52 22.24
CA LYS A 145 9.05 -4.35 23.08
C LYS A 145 9.36 -3.09 22.28
N LEU A 146 8.37 -2.21 22.15
CA LEU A 146 8.50 -0.92 21.45
C LEU A 146 8.90 0.20 22.39
N ALA A 147 8.25 0.25 23.56
CA ALA A 147 8.48 1.24 24.62
C ALA A 147 8.10 0.64 25.99
N PRO A 148 8.40 1.31 27.11
CA PRO A 148 7.85 0.91 28.39
C PRO A 148 6.32 0.82 28.34
N GLY A 149 5.77 -0.35 28.69
CA GLY A 149 4.32 -0.59 28.65
C GLY A 149 3.72 -0.83 27.27
N ILE A 150 4.51 -0.87 26.18
CA ILE A 150 4.00 -1.15 24.82
C ILE A 150 4.79 -2.27 24.18
N GLU A 151 4.09 -3.33 23.80
CA GLU A 151 4.64 -4.47 23.07
C GLU A 151 3.78 -4.75 21.82
N ALA A 152 4.41 -5.25 20.77
CA ALA A 152 3.74 -5.60 19.51
C ALA A 152 4.11 -6.99 19.02
N ARG A 153 3.23 -7.57 18.19
CA ARG A 153 3.50 -8.76 17.38
C ARG A 153 2.86 -8.57 16.01
N PHE A 154 3.59 -8.94 14.98
CA PHE A 154 3.13 -8.91 13.59
C PHE A 154 2.74 -10.33 13.18
N VAL A 155 1.51 -10.51 12.73
CA VAL A 155 0.92 -11.80 12.39
C VAL A 155 0.57 -11.79 10.91
N ASP A 156 1.03 -12.80 10.16
CA ASP A 156 0.79 -12.88 8.72
C ASP A 156 -0.71 -12.89 8.42
N VAL A 157 -1.15 -11.96 7.59
CA VAL A 157 -2.55 -11.75 7.23
C VAL A 157 -2.85 -12.06 5.76
N GLY A 158 -1.87 -12.59 5.02
CA GLY A 158 -2.00 -12.84 3.59
C GLY A 158 -1.89 -11.58 2.75
N HIS A 159 -2.80 -11.18 1.95
CA HIS A 159 -2.92 -9.98 1.13
C HIS A 159 -1.73 -9.68 0.21
N LEU A 160 -0.54 -9.40 0.77
CA LEU A 160 0.71 -9.10 0.06
C LEU A 160 1.88 -9.74 0.81
N LEU A 161 3.00 -10.01 0.13
CA LEU A 161 4.23 -10.46 0.79
C LEU A 161 4.63 -9.47 1.89
N GLY A 162 4.78 -9.95 3.10
CA GLY A 162 5.13 -9.13 4.26
C GLY A 162 3.93 -8.53 5.01
N SER A 163 2.72 -8.62 4.50
CA SER A 163 1.52 -8.06 5.17
C SER A 163 1.27 -8.69 6.53
N ALA A 164 0.87 -7.86 7.48
CA ALA A 164 0.61 -8.31 8.83
C ALA A 164 -0.60 -7.62 9.47
N SER A 165 -1.36 -8.38 10.22
CA SER A 165 -2.14 -7.83 11.33
C SER A 165 -1.20 -7.49 12.49
N ILE A 166 -1.46 -6.37 13.17
CA ILE A 166 -0.62 -5.91 14.29
C ILE A 166 -1.40 -6.10 15.59
N GLU A 167 -0.86 -6.93 16.47
CA GLU A 167 -1.31 -7.05 17.84
C GLU A 167 -0.49 -6.13 18.74
N LEU A 168 -1.16 -5.35 19.56
CA LEU A 168 -0.56 -4.43 20.53
C LEU A 168 -1.01 -4.77 21.94
N TRP A 169 -0.09 -4.88 22.88
CA TRP A 169 -0.37 -4.94 24.31
C TRP A 169 0.09 -3.63 24.95
N ILE A 170 -0.87 -2.87 25.47
CA ILE A 170 -0.63 -1.57 26.07
C ILE A 170 -0.96 -1.66 27.56
N THR A 171 0.05 -1.48 28.40
CA THR A 171 -0.06 -1.52 29.86
C THR A 171 -0.01 -0.11 30.43
N GLU A 172 -1.12 0.32 31.03
CA GLU A 172 -1.23 1.58 31.77
C GLU A 172 -1.59 1.26 33.22
N GLY A 173 -0.72 1.60 34.15
CA GLY A 173 -0.82 1.21 35.54
C GLY A 173 -0.72 -0.31 35.71
N SER A 174 -1.76 -0.95 36.27
CA SER A 174 -1.82 -2.41 36.46
C SER A 174 -2.61 -3.13 35.36
N THR A 175 -3.11 -2.42 34.37
CA THR A 175 -4.03 -2.97 33.37
C THR A 175 -3.37 -3.03 32.01
N THR A 176 -3.46 -4.19 31.36
CA THR A 176 -3.04 -4.38 29.97
C THR A 176 -4.27 -4.51 29.07
N THR A 177 -4.31 -3.72 28.03
CA THR A 177 -5.36 -3.77 26.99
C THR A 177 -4.75 -4.27 25.70
N LYS A 178 -5.40 -5.22 25.03
CA LYS A 178 -4.95 -5.78 23.75
C LYS A 178 -5.72 -5.17 22.58
N LEU A 179 -5.00 -4.52 21.67
CA LEU A 179 -5.55 -4.00 20.43
C LEU A 179 -5.10 -4.87 19.26
N VAL A 180 -5.94 -4.99 18.24
CA VAL A 180 -5.61 -5.67 16.98
C VAL A 180 -5.99 -4.78 15.81
N PHE A 181 -5.01 -4.44 14.98
CA PHE A 181 -5.18 -3.79 13.69
C PHE A 181 -5.06 -4.85 12.60
N SER A 182 -6.09 -5.04 11.79
CA SER A 182 -6.11 -6.08 10.77
C SER A 182 -5.04 -5.87 9.69
N GLY A 183 -4.72 -4.62 9.36
CA GLY A 183 -4.20 -4.30 8.04
C GLY A 183 -5.20 -4.72 6.97
N ASP A 184 -4.76 -4.92 5.75
CA ASP A 184 -5.57 -5.49 4.69
C ASP A 184 -5.57 -7.01 4.81
N ILE A 185 -6.77 -7.59 4.92
CA ILE A 185 -6.94 -9.02 5.13
C ILE A 185 -6.89 -9.73 3.77
N GLY A 186 -6.01 -10.71 3.65
CA GLY A 186 -5.80 -11.47 2.42
C GLY A 186 -6.97 -12.38 2.08
N ASN A 187 -7.14 -12.61 0.77
CA ASN A 187 -8.06 -13.61 0.28
C ASN A 187 -7.43 -15.01 0.39
N LEU A 188 -8.24 -16.07 0.55
CA LEU A 188 -7.75 -17.44 0.72
C LEU A 188 -7.17 -18.02 -0.57
N ASN A 189 -6.27 -18.99 -0.43
CA ASN A 189 -5.69 -19.78 -1.54
C ASN A 189 -5.09 -18.92 -2.65
N GLN A 190 -4.49 -17.79 -2.32
CA GLN A 190 -3.67 -17.03 -3.26
C GLN A 190 -2.35 -17.77 -3.49
N PRO A 191 -1.82 -17.83 -4.73
CA PRO A 191 -0.51 -18.43 -4.95
C PRO A 191 0.59 -17.61 -4.28
N ILE A 192 1.68 -18.26 -3.90
CA ILE A 192 2.90 -17.69 -3.33
C ILE A 192 2.77 -17.33 -1.85
N ILE A 193 1.77 -16.52 -1.48
CA ILE A 193 1.60 -16.03 -0.11
C ILE A 193 0.70 -16.95 0.72
N LYS A 194 0.84 -16.86 2.04
CA LYS A 194 0.02 -17.65 2.96
C LYS A 194 -1.42 -17.15 3.03
N ASP A 195 -2.31 -18.03 3.45
CA ASP A 195 -3.63 -17.63 3.90
C ASP A 195 -3.56 -16.82 5.21
N PRO A 196 -4.54 -15.94 5.49
CA PRO A 196 -4.59 -15.18 6.73
C PRO A 196 -4.51 -16.05 7.98
N THR A 197 -3.65 -15.69 8.92
CA THR A 197 -3.64 -16.25 10.25
C THR A 197 -4.69 -15.58 11.11
N TYR A 198 -5.47 -16.38 11.86
CA TYR A 198 -6.57 -15.89 12.67
C TYR A 198 -6.14 -15.63 14.11
N ILE A 199 -6.37 -14.41 14.59
CA ILE A 199 -6.08 -13.99 15.97
C ILE A 199 -7.26 -14.36 16.87
N GLN A 200 -6.97 -14.96 18.03
CA GLN A 200 -7.99 -15.54 18.91
C GLN A 200 -8.51 -14.61 20.02
N GLN A 201 -7.78 -13.54 20.32
CA GLN A 201 -8.12 -12.64 21.44
C GLN A 201 -7.80 -11.20 21.12
N ALA A 202 -8.70 -10.29 21.45
CA ALA A 202 -8.51 -8.84 21.43
C ALA A 202 -9.53 -8.16 22.35
N ASP A 203 -9.15 -7.05 22.98
CA ASP A 203 -10.12 -6.15 23.63
C ASP A 203 -10.78 -5.23 22.62
N TYR A 204 -9.99 -4.73 21.65
CA TYR A 204 -10.45 -3.85 20.57
C TYR A 204 -9.86 -4.27 19.24
N VAL A 205 -10.66 -4.19 18.19
CA VAL A 205 -10.29 -4.56 16.83
C VAL A 205 -10.51 -3.38 15.89
N PHE A 206 -9.54 -3.14 15.03
CA PHE A 206 -9.58 -2.18 13.92
C PHE A 206 -9.43 -2.98 12.64
N MET A 207 -10.50 -3.07 11.84
CA MET A 207 -10.50 -3.96 10.69
C MET A 207 -10.93 -3.28 9.41
N GLU A 208 -10.30 -3.69 8.31
CA GLU A 208 -10.68 -3.29 6.97
C GLU A 208 -12.09 -3.76 6.60
N SER A 209 -12.64 -3.11 5.58
CA SER A 209 -13.96 -3.47 5.05
C SER A 209 -14.08 -3.27 3.54
N THR A 210 -13.00 -3.33 2.80
CA THR A 210 -12.95 -3.06 1.34
C THR A 210 -14.05 -3.80 0.57
N TYR A 211 -14.33 -5.04 0.93
CA TYR A 211 -15.42 -5.85 0.36
C TYR A 211 -16.45 -6.29 1.40
N GLY A 212 -16.71 -5.47 2.43
CA GLY A 212 -17.61 -5.78 3.53
C GLY A 212 -19.09 -5.99 3.13
N ASP A 213 -19.47 -5.58 1.92
CA ASP A 213 -20.84 -5.66 1.42
C ASP A 213 -21.09 -6.79 0.41
N ARG A 214 -20.03 -7.45 -0.11
CA ARG A 214 -20.14 -8.42 -1.20
C ARG A 214 -19.07 -9.52 -1.16
N ASN A 215 -19.40 -10.64 -1.79
CA ASN A 215 -18.45 -11.72 -2.04
C ASN A 215 -17.83 -11.59 -3.43
N HIS A 216 -16.65 -12.16 -3.60
CA HIS A 216 -16.01 -12.30 -4.90
C HIS A 216 -16.71 -13.34 -5.76
N ASP A 217 -16.59 -13.19 -7.07
CA ASP A 217 -16.96 -14.25 -7.99
C ASP A 217 -16.18 -15.54 -7.69
N PRO A 218 -16.78 -16.71 -7.92
CA PRO A 218 -16.06 -17.98 -7.80
C PRO A 218 -14.76 -17.97 -8.59
N ARG A 219 -13.68 -18.42 -7.98
CA ARG A 219 -12.37 -18.49 -8.65
C ARG A 219 -12.40 -19.55 -9.75
N PRO A 220 -12.10 -19.17 -11.00
CA PRO A 220 -11.88 -20.15 -12.06
C PRO A 220 -10.53 -20.88 -11.86
N ASP A 221 -10.29 -21.92 -12.63
CA ASP A 221 -8.93 -22.42 -12.84
C ASP A 221 -8.15 -21.37 -13.67
N TYR A 222 -7.40 -20.49 -12.98
CA TYR A 222 -6.65 -19.41 -13.61
C TYR A 222 -5.64 -19.92 -14.64
N VAL A 223 -5.00 -21.06 -14.37
CA VAL A 223 -4.02 -21.68 -15.28
C VAL A 223 -4.72 -22.10 -16.58
N ALA A 224 -5.86 -22.78 -16.48
CA ALA A 224 -6.63 -23.21 -17.64
C ALA A 224 -7.21 -22.03 -18.43
N GLU A 225 -7.78 -21.03 -17.74
CA GLU A 225 -8.36 -19.86 -18.42
C GLU A 225 -7.27 -19.01 -19.11
N LEU A 226 -6.16 -18.76 -18.42
CA LEU A 226 -5.03 -18.05 -19.01
C LEU A 226 -4.45 -18.81 -20.22
N ALA A 227 -4.31 -20.13 -20.12
CA ALA A 227 -3.84 -20.95 -21.24
C ALA A 227 -4.76 -20.84 -22.46
N LYS A 228 -6.09 -20.83 -22.29
CA LYS A 228 -7.06 -20.62 -23.38
C LYS A 228 -6.89 -19.23 -24.02
N ILE A 229 -6.71 -18.18 -23.21
CA ILE A 229 -6.48 -16.82 -23.70
C ILE A 229 -5.19 -16.75 -24.52
N LEU A 230 -4.10 -17.31 -23.99
CA LEU A 230 -2.81 -17.36 -24.68
C LEU A 230 -2.92 -18.12 -26.01
N GLN A 231 -3.54 -19.32 -26.01
CA GLN A 231 -3.70 -20.15 -27.20
C GLN A 231 -4.39 -19.38 -28.32
N ARG A 232 -5.62 -18.87 -28.07
CA ARG A 232 -6.40 -18.19 -29.10
C ARG A 232 -5.75 -16.90 -29.62
N THR A 233 -5.02 -16.19 -28.73
CA THR A 233 -4.32 -14.96 -29.11
C THR A 233 -3.10 -15.26 -29.98
N PHE A 234 -2.30 -16.26 -29.58
CA PHE A 234 -1.13 -16.65 -30.36
C PHE A 234 -1.47 -17.31 -31.69
N ASP A 235 -2.57 -18.07 -31.77
CA ASP A 235 -3.08 -18.62 -33.02
C ASP A 235 -3.47 -17.52 -34.03
N ARG A 236 -3.88 -16.35 -33.55
CA ARG A 236 -4.10 -15.14 -34.35
C ARG A 236 -2.81 -14.36 -34.66
N GLY A 237 -1.67 -14.74 -34.10
CA GLY A 237 -0.39 -14.03 -34.24
C GLY A 237 -0.28 -12.76 -33.40
N GLY A 238 -1.10 -12.60 -32.36
CA GLY A 238 -1.16 -11.44 -31.50
C GLY A 238 -0.35 -11.54 -30.22
N ASN A 239 -0.24 -10.43 -29.51
CA ASN A 239 0.34 -10.33 -28.17
C ASN A 239 -0.74 -10.37 -27.10
N VAL A 240 -0.42 -10.92 -25.93
CA VAL A 240 -1.20 -10.73 -24.71
C VAL A 240 -0.52 -9.67 -23.86
N VAL A 241 -1.15 -8.51 -23.71
CA VAL A 241 -0.69 -7.39 -22.89
C VAL A 241 -1.44 -7.39 -21.58
N VAL A 242 -0.72 -7.44 -20.47
CA VAL A 242 -1.29 -7.57 -19.11
C VAL A 242 -0.93 -6.34 -18.30
N PRO A 243 -1.85 -5.38 -18.15
CA PRO A 243 -1.72 -4.33 -17.14
C PRO A 243 -1.74 -4.97 -15.76
N SER A 244 -0.67 -4.85 -14.99
CA SER A 244 -0.57 -5.47 -13.66
C SER A 244 0.10 -4.55 -12.64
N PHE A 245 -0.28 -4.70 -11.37
CA PHE A 245 0.46 -4.07 -10.29
C PHE A 245 1.86 -4.68 -10.23
N ALA A 246 2.85 -3.83 -9.95
CA ALA A 246 4.26 -4.23 -9.94
C ALA A 246 4.58 -5.23 -8.83
N VAL A 247 3.87 -5.13 -7.70
CA VAL A 247 4.04 -5.97 -6.52
C VAL A 247 2.80 -6.85 -6.34
N GLY A 248 2.98 -8.12 -6.07
CA GLY A 248 1.96 -9.13 -5.87
C GLY A 248 1.45 -9.69 -7.20
N ARG A 249 0.63 -8.94 -7.91
CA ARG A 249 -0.08 -9.41 -9.13
C ARG A 249 0.88 -9.84 -10.25
N THR A 250 1.95 -9.14 -10.47
CA THR A 250 2.95 -9.54 -11.49
C THR A 250 3.57 -10.89 -11.12
N GLN A 251 3.90 -11.13 -9.86
CA GLN A 251 4.50 -12.38 -9.39
C GLN A 251 3.51 -13.55 -9.47
N GLU A 252 2.23 -13.34 -9.16
CA GLU A 252 1.19 -14.35 -9.36
C GLU A 252 1.04 -14.73 -10.85
N MET A 253 1.07 -13.75 -11.75
CA MET A 253 1.04 -14.02 -13.20
C MET A 253 2.24 -14.83 -13.65
N LEU A 254 3.44 -14.56 -13.12
CA LEU A 254 4.63 -15.36 -13.40
C LEU A 254 4.46 -16.80 -12.89
N TYR A 255 3.89 -16.98 -11.71
CA TYR A 255 3.59 -18.30 -11.16
C TYR A 255 2.70 -19.13 -12.10
N PHE A 256 1.59 -18.55 -12.59
CA PHE A 256 0.71 -19.23 -13.54
C PHE A 256 1.37 -19.47 -14.90
N LEU A 257 2.11 -18.51 -15.42
CA LEU A 257 2.82 -18.63 -16.70
C LEU A 257 3.91 -19.73 -16.67
N ARG A 258 4.62 -19.87 -15.54
CA ARG A 258 5.57 -20.98 -15.33
C ARG A 258 4.84 -22.31 -15.46
N GLU A 259 3.74 -22.48 -14.72
CA GLU A 259 2.98 -23.74 -14.72
C GLU A 259 2.40 -24.08 -16.12
N ILE A 260 1.88 -23.08 -16.85
CA ILE A 260 1.40 -23.23 -18.21
C ILE A 260 2.51 -23.75 -19.14
N LYS A 261 3.70 -23.20 -19.03
CA LYS A 261 4.85 -23.61 -19.84
C LYS A 261 5.37 -24.99 -19.48
N GLU A 262 5.53 -25.27 -18.20
CA GLU A 262 5.99 -26.57 -17.71
C GLU A 262 5.05 -27.71 -18.13
N LYS A 263 3.74 -27.47 -18.05
CA LYS A 263 2.73 -28.44 -18.49
C LYS A 263 2.47 -28.43 -20.00
N GLY A 264 3.08 -27.53 -20.76
CA GLY A 264 2.89 -27.41 -22.21
C GLY A 264 1.45 -27.19 -22.61
N LEU A 265 0.71 -26.33 -21.91
CA LEU A 265 -0.73 -26.14 -22.11
C LEU A 265 -1.06 -25.32 -23.36
N VAL A 266 -0.12 -24.53 -23.88
CA VAL A 266 -0.28 -23.76 -25.13
C VAL A 266 0.37 -24.53 -26.27
N LYS A 267 -0.44 -25.07 -27.16
CA LYS A 267 0.03 -25.95 -28.25
C LYS A 267 0.54 -25.15 -29.45
N GLY A 268 1.63 -25.61 -30.06
CA GLY A 268 2.26 -24.94 -31.20
C GLY A 268 3.07 -23.69 -30.87
N HIS A 269 2.96 -23.15 -29.66
CA HIS A 269 3.60 -21.90 -29.21
C HIS A 269 4.42 -22.06 -27.92
N GLY A 270 4.87 -23.25 -27.55
CA GLY A 270 5.50 -23.54 -26.26
C GLY A 270 6.68 -22.64 -25.86
N ASN A 271 7.38 -22.05 -26.82
CA ASN A 271 8.53 -21.17 -26.60
C ASN A 271 8.18 -19.67 -26.60
N PHE A 272 6.91 -19.29 -26.42
CA PHE A 272 6.54 -17.88 -26.39
C PHE A 272 7.34 -17.11 -25.34
N PRO A 273 7.85 -15.88 -25.66
CA PRO A 273 8.54 -15.07 -24.68
C PRO A 273 7.56 -14.39 -23.71
N VAL A 274 8.00 -14.22 -22.47
CA VAL A 274 7.30 -13.45 -21.44
C VAL A 274 8.19 -12.27 -21.07
N TYR A 275 7.64 -11.07 -21.09
CA TYR A 275 8.37 -9.84 -20.74
C TYR A 275 7.82 -9.26 -19.46
N ILE A 276 8.73 -8.88 -18.54
CA ILE A 276 8.45 -7.88 -17.50
C ILE A 276 8.99 -6.56 -18.00
N ASP A 277 8.10 -5.61 -18.30
CA ASP A 277 8.48 -4.26 -18.70
C ASP A 277 8.02 -3.23 -17.67
N SER A 278 8.61 -3.34 -16.49
CA SER A 278 8.45 -2.44 -15.35
C SER A 278 9.67 -2.57 -14.44
N PRO A 279 10.48 -1.51 -14.25
CA PRO A 279 11.61 -1.54 -13.32
C PRO A 279 11.18 -1.94 -11.89
N LEU A 280 10.10 -1.34 -11.39
CA LEU A 280 9.56 -1.67 -10.06
C LEU A 280 9.15 -3.15 -9.95
N ALA A 281 8.46 -3.70 -10.97
CA ALA A 281 8.07 -5.11 -10.95
C ALA A 281 9.29 -6.05 -11.00
N THR A 282 10.36 -5.64 -11.67
CA THR A 282 11.63 -6.37 -11.71
C THR A 282 12.28 -6.43 -10.34
N GLU A 283 12.37 -5.28 -9.64
CA GLU A 283 12.93 -5.23 -8.29
C GLU A 283 12.06 -5.98 -7.29
N ALA A 284 10.73 -5.85 -7.37
CA ALA A 284 9.81 -6.63 -6.56
C ALA A 284 9.98 -8.14 -6.76
N THR A 285 10.11 -8.59 -8.02
CA THR A 285 10.33 -10.01 -8.33
C THR A 285 11.64 -10.53 -7.73
N ARG A 286 12.68 -9.70 -7.66
CA ARG A 286 13.93 -10.04 -6.96
C ARG A 286 13.69 -10.21 -5.45
N ILE A 287 12.97 -9.27 -4.82
CA ILE A 287 12.63 -9.38 -3.39
C ILE A 287 11.88 -10.68 -3.10
N PHE A 288 10.88 -11.03 -3.93
CA PHE A 288 10.16 -12.30 -3.77
C PHE A 288 11.09 -13.53 -3.85
N ARG A 289 12.13 -13.51 -4.70
CA ARG A 289 13.11 -14.61 -4.80
C ARG A 289 14.06 -14.68 -3.61
N ASP A 290 14.42 -13.52 -3.06
CA ASP A 290 15.41 -13.41 -1.97
C ASP A 290 14.75 -13.55 -0.59
N THR A 291 13.40 -13.54 -0.51
CA THR A 291 12.63 -13.66 0.74
C THR A 291 12.72 -15.07 1.32
N ASP A 292 12.75 -15.14 2.66
CA ASP A 292 12.76 -16.40 3.41
C ASP A 292 11.57 -17.28 2.99
N PRO A 293 11.81 -18.55 2.61
CA PRO A 293 10.75 -19.51 2.26
C PRO A 293 9.62 -19.63 3.28
N ASP A 294 9.90 -19.37 4.54
CA ASP A 294 8.88 -19.39 5.60
C ASP A 294 7.81 -18.30 5.46
N CYS A 295 8.01 -17.31 4.60
CA CYS A 295 6.98 -16.31 4.25
C CYS A 295 5.98 -16.81 3.19
N PHE A 296 6.21 -17.96 2.56
CA PHE A 296 5.40 -18.47 1.46
C PHE A 296 4.42 -19.57 1.87
N ASP A 297 3.44 -19.80 1.01
CA ASP A 297 2.48 -20.89 1.16
C ASP A 297 3.17 -22.29 1.05
N ALA A 298 2.43 -23.33 1.43
CA ALA A 298 2.97 -24.70 1.43
C ALA A 298 3.33 -25.19 0.01
N GLN A 299 2.60 -24.75 -1.01
CA GLN A 299 2.83 -25.18 -2.39
C GLN A 299 4.11 -24.54 -2.95
N THR A 300 4.29 -23.26 -2.71
CA THR A 300 5.49 -22.52 -3.09
C THR A 300 6.72 -23.06 -2.39
N ARG A 301 6.64 -23.33 -1.08
CA ARG A 301 7.75 -23.96 -0.33
C ARG A 301 8.12 -25.33 -0.90
N ALA A 302 7.13 -26.16 -1.21
CA ALA A 302 7.38 -27.47 -1.81
C ALA A 302 8.05 -27.40 -3.21
N LEU A 303 7.84 -26.31 -3.97
CA LEU A 303 8.57 -26.05 -5.22
C LEU A 303 10.02 -25.66 -4.93
N LEU A 304 10.24 -24.75 -3.99
CA LEU A 304 11.59 -24.29 -3.58
C LEU A 304 12.43 -25.45 -3.04
N GLU A 305 11.87 -26.35 -2.22
CA GLU A 305 12.52 -27.55 -1.72
C GLU A 305 12.98 -28.49 -2.85
N LYS A 306 12.27 -28.49 -3.97
CA LYS A 306 12.66 -29.25 -5.19
C LYS A 306 13.66 -28.47 -6.07
N GLY A 307 14.11 -27.30 -5.65
CA GLY A 307 14.99 -26.43 -6.43
C GLY A 307 14.29 -25.73 -7.61
N ILE A 308 12.96 -25.64 -7.58
CA ILE A 308 12.15 -24.94 -8.59
C ILE A 308 11.84 -23.53 -8.08
N ASP A 309 12.31 -22.52 -8.80
CA ASP A 309 11.91 -21.13 -8.55
C ASP A 309 10.46 -20.94 -9.05
N PRO A 310 9.50 -20.64 -8.14
CA PRO A 310 8.07 -20.63 -8.46
C PRO A 310 7.66 -19.52 -9.43
N ILE A 311 8.46 -18.47 -9.58
CA ILE A 311 8.20 -17.32 -10.45
C ILE A 311 9.21 -17.17 -11.59
N ASN A 312 10.08 -18.16 -11.78
CA ASN A 312 11.00 -18.20 -12.91
C ASN A 312 10.35 -18.87 -14.12
N VAL A 313 9.85 -18.06 -15.04
CA VAL A 313 9.21 -18.54 -16.26
C VAL A 313 10.27 -18.85 -17.32
N PRO A 314 10.30 -20.06 -17.92
CA PRO A 314 11.18 -20.33 -19.05
C PRO A 314 11.00 -19.33 -20.18
N GLY A 315 12.09 -18.66 -20.60
CA GLY A 315 12.03 -17.60 -21.62
C GLY A 315 11.57 -16.23 -21.09
N LEU A 316 11.59 -16.02 -19.77
CA LEU A 316 11.38 -14.71 -19.14
C LEU A 316 12.47 -13.74 -19.60
N ARG A 317 12.03 -12.55 -20.01
CA ARG A 317 12.89 -11.44 -20.41
C ARG A 317 12.53 -10.19 -19.60
N ILE A 318 13.55 -9.52 -19.11
CA ILE A 318 13.40 -8.29 -18.34
C ILE A 318 13.85 -7.11 -19.22
N SER A 319 12.99 -6.11 -19.34
CA SER A 319 13.32 -4.86 -20.02
C SER A 319 13.83 -3.85 -19.01
N VAL A 320 15.09 -3.46 -19.13
CA VAL A 320 15.74 -2.51 -18.23
C VAL A 320 15.64 -1.09 -18.79
N THR A 321 16.01 -0.91 -20.05
CA THR A 321 16.08 0.42 -20.68
C THR A 321 14.80 0.79 -21.43
N SER A 322 14.65 2.08 -21.75
CA SER A 322 13.58 2.54 -22.62
C SER A 322 13.68 1.98 -24.04
N ASP A 323 14.88 1.69 -24.51
CA ASP A 323 15.10 1.11 -25.84
C ASP A 323 14.70 -0.36 -25.86
N ASP A 324 14.99 -1.12 -24.81
CA ASP A 324 14.47 -2.50 -24.66
C ASP A 324 12.94 -2.51 -24.71
N SER A 325 12.30 -1.58 -24.00
CA SER A 325 10.84 -1.43 -23.98
C SER A 325 10.26 -1.13 -25.38
N ARG A 326 10.93 -0.27 -26.14
CA ARG A 326 10.53 0.03 -27.53
C ARG A 326 10.64 -1.19 -28.43
N MET A 327 11.72 -1.96 -28.30
CA MET A 327 11.95 -3.17 -29.10
C MET A 327 10.86 -4.22 -28.90
N ILE A 328 10.28 -4.35 -27.70
CA ILE A 328 9.16 -5.25 -27.43
C ILE A 328 7.99 -4.97 -28.39
N ASN A 329 7.69 -3.69 -28.64
CA ASN A 329 6.58 -3.27 -29.49
C ASN A 329 6.85 -3.41 -30.99
N THR A 330 8.12 -3.45 -31.41
CA THR A 330 8.50 -3.63 -32.82
C THR A 330 8.62 -5.10 -33.23
N ASP A 331 8.91 -5.98 -32.29
CA ASP A 331 8.96 -7.43 -32.52
C ASP A 331 7.56 -8.01 -32.72
N ARG A 332 7.34 -8.71 -33.83
CA ARG A 332 6.06 -9.32 -34.23
C ARG A 332 5.81 -10.72 -33.67
N THR A 333 6.79 -11.31 -33.03
CA THR A 333 6.64 -12.63 -32.38
C THR A 333 5.56 -12.56 -31.30
N PRO A 334 4.55 -13.44 -31.30
CA PRO A 334 3.56 -13.51 -30.24
C PRO A 334 4.20 -13.69 -28.87
N LYS A 335 3.78 -12.87 -27.89
CA LYS A 335 4.40 -12.79 -26.56
C LYS A 335 3.41 -12.36 -25.50
N VAL A 336 3.78 -12.58 -24.24
CA VAL A 336 3.14 -11.99 -23.06
C VAL A 336 3.94 -10.76 -22.61
N ILE A 337 3.28 -9.66 -22.31
CA ILE A 337 3.87 -8.43 -21.80
C ILE A 337 3.21 -8.07 -20.48
N LEU A 338 3.93 -8.21 -19.37
CA LEU A 338 3.52 -7.77 -18.04
C LEU A 338 4.10 -6.37 -17.79
N SER A 339 3.25 -5.37 -17.58
CA SER A 339 3.71 -3.99 -17.40
C SER A 339 2.82 -3.20 -16.43
N ALA A 340 3.43 -2.40 -15.57
CA ALA A 340 2.74 -1.49 -14.68
C ALA A 340 2.40 -0.15 -15.41
N SER A 341 1.32 0.54 -15.03
CA SER A 341 0.41 0.34 -13.90
C SER A 341 -0.76 -0.59 -14.24
N GLY A 342 -1.34 -1.22 -13.21
CA GLY A 342 -2.47 -2.13 -13.36
C GLY A 342 -3.76 -1.48 -13.84
N MET A 343 -3.95 -0.16 -13.62
CA MET A 343 -5.13 0.62 -14.06
C MET A 343 -4.85 1.45 -15.32
N CYS A 344 -3.70 1.31 -15.96
CA CYS A 344 -3.30 1.96 -17.21
C CYS A 344 -3.12 3.50 -17.15
N GLU A 345 -3.04 4.10 -15.96
CA GLU A 345 -2.94 5.56 -15.81
C GLU A 345 -1.52 6.10 -16.03
N ALA A 346 -0.50 5.30 -15.71
CA ALA A 346 0.90 5.69 -15.80
C ALA A 346 1.78 4.54 -16.30
N GLY A 347 3.06 4.80 -16.50
CA GLY A 347 4.06 3.78 -16.79
C GLY A 347 4.12 3.31 -18.24
N ARG A 348 4.96 2.30 -18.45
CA ARG A 348 5.27 1.74 -19.77
C ARG A 348 4.08 1.02 -20.42
N ILE A 349 3.12 0.55 -19.63
CA ILE A 349 1.88 -0.08 -20.11
C ILE A 349 1.16 0.79 -21.14
N ARG A 350 1.15 2.13 -20.96
CA ARG A 350 0.48 3.03 -21.90
C ARG A 350 1.10 2.99 -23.30
N HIS A 351 2.41 2.77 -23.40
CA HIS A 351 3.08 2.57 -24.68
C HIS A 351 2.70 1.23 -25.31
N HIS A 352 2.63 0.16 -24.52
CA HIS A 352 2.18 -1.15 -25.02
C HIS A 352 0.73 -1.10 -25.48
N LEU A 353 -0.16 -0.42 -24.76
CA LEU A 353 -1.55 -0.20 -25.18
C LEU A 353 -1.63 0.56 -26.51
N LYS A 354 -0.85 1.65 -26.67
CA LYS A 354 -0.78 2.40 -27.93
C LYS A 354 -0.42 1.52 -29.13
N HIS A 355 0.47 0.54 -28.94
CA HIS A 355 0.94 -0.33 -30.02
C HIS A 355 0.09 -1.59 -30.25
N ASN A 356 -0.76 -1.99 -29.29
CA ASN A 356 -1.50 -3.24 -29.36
C ASN A 356 -3.03 -3.07 -29.41
N LEU A 357 -3.62 -1.97 -28.90
CA LEU A 357 -5.09 -1.78 -28.88
C LEU A 357 -5.75 -1.78 -30.26
N TRP A 358 -5.11 -1.21 -31.26
CA TRP A 358 -5.66 -1.13 -32.63
C TRP A 358 -5.50 -2.43 -33.43
N ARG A 359 -4.81 -3.42 -32.87
CA ARG A 359 -4.50 -4.71 -33.52
C ARG A 359 -5.51 -5.77 -33.11
N PRO A 360 -6.38 -6.24 -34.00
CA PRO A 360 -7.44 -7.20 -33.68
C PRO A 360 -6.91 -8.59 -33.27
N GLU A 361 -5.68 -8.93 -33.66
CA GLU A 361 -5.04 -10.16 -33.25
C GLU A 361 -4.58 -10.15 -31.80
N CYS A 362 -4.39 -8.96 -31.16
CA CYS A 362 -3.91 -8.82 -29.80
C CYS A 362 -5.04 -8.95 -28.76
N THR A 363 -4.64 -9.27 -27.54
CA THR A 363 -5.53 -9.30 -26.36
C THR A 363 -4.94 -8.42 -25.25
N ILE A 364 -5.78 -7.57 -24.65
CA ILE A 364 -5.47 -6.87 -23.41
C ILE A 364 -6.17 -7.62 -22.27
N LEU A 365 -5.39 -8.13 -21.34
CA LEU A 365 -5.87 -8.98 -20.26
C LEU A 365 -5.78 -8.26 -18.92
N PHE A 366 -6.91 -7.86 -18.37
CA PHE A 366 -6.99 -7.28 -17.03
C PHE A 366 -7.03 -8.38 -15.96
N VAL A 367 -6.17 -8.22 -14.96
CA VAL A 367 -5.95 -9.19 -13.88
C VAL A 367 -6.14 -8.58 -12.48
N GLY A 368 -6.86 -7.48 -12.39
CA GLY A 368 -7.13 -6.78 -11.15
C GLY A 368 -8.26 -5.77 -11.28
N PHE A 369 -8.65 -5.19 -10.15
CA PHE A 369 -9.69 -4.17 -10.08
C PHE A 369 -9.34 -2.94 -10.92
N GLN A 370 -10.37 -2.34 -11.53
CA GLN A 370 -10.26 -1.11 -12.32
C GLN A 370 -11.18 -0.03 -11.72
N ALA A 371 -10.59 0.99 -11.15
CA ALA A 371 -11.34 2.08 -10.52
C ALA A 371 -12.08 2.93 -11.55
N VAL A 372 -13.22 3.46 -11.16
CA VAL A 372 -14.03 4.37 -11.99
C VAL A 372 -13.20 5.61 -12.38
N GLY A 373 -13.23 5.95 -13.67
CA GLY A 373 -12.50 7.10 -14.22
C GLY A 373 -11.07 6.77 -14.70
N THR A 374 -10.61 5.51 -14.55
CA THR A 374 -9.32 5.07 -15.11
C THR A 374 -9.46 4.60 -16.56
N LEU A 375 -8.35 4.63 -17.30
CA LEU A 375 -8.30 4.09 -18.67
C LEU A 375 -8.62 2.59 -18.68
N GLY A 376 -8.13 1.83 -17.71
CA GLY A 376 -8.42 0.40 -17.59
C GLY A 376 -9.92 0.15 -17.43
N ARG A 377 -10.61 0.94 -16.62
CA ARG A 377 -12.07 0.87 -16.46
C ARG A 377 -12.80 1.18 -17.76
N THR A 378 -12.41 2.23 -18.45
CA THR A 378 -12.98 2.62 -19.75
C THR A 378 -12.85 1.49 -20.78
N LEU A 379 -11.71 0.79 -20.82
CA LEU A 379 -11.49 -0.34 -21.73
C LEU A 379 -12.38 -1.55 -21.40
N ILE A 380 -12.55 -1.85 -20.10
CA ILE A 380 -13.41 -2.98 -19.66
C ILE A 380 -14.89 -2.70 -19.93
N GLU A 381 -15.34 -1.46 -19.74
CA GLU A 381 -16.74 -1.06 -20.01
C GLU A 381 -17.10 -1.09 -21.50
N GLY A 382 -16.10 -1.15 -22.37
CA GLY A 382 -16.27 -1.21 -23.81
C GLY A 382 -16.25 0.19 -24.44
N THR A 383 -15.24 0.46 -25.23
CA THR A 383 -15.07 1.69 -26.00
C THR A 383 -14.37 1.37 -27.30
N ASP A 384 -14.78 2.05 -28.38
CA ASP A 384 -14.17 1.88 -29.70
C ASP A 384 -12.92 2.78 -29.88
N LEU A 385 -12.74 3.77 -29.01
CA LEU A 385 -11.68 4.77 -29.15
C LEU A 385 -11.20 5.26 -27.78
N VAL A 386 -9.87 5.34 -27.59
CA VAL A 386 -9.24 5.96 -26.42
C VAL A 386 -8.18 6.95 -26.85
N LYS A 387 -7.82 7.89 -25.96
CA LYS A 387 -6.76 8.87 -26.22
C LYS A 387 -5.50 8.53 -25.42
N LEU A 388 -4.41 8.19 -26.11
CA LEU A 388 -3.10 7.91 -25.51
C LEU A 388 -2.06 8.89 -26.04
N PHE A 389 -1.35 9.57 -25.13
CA PHE A 389 -0.33 10.59 -25.45
C PHE A 389 -0.83 11.68 -26.41
N GLY A 390 -2.14 12.00 -26.35
CA GLY A 390 -2.77 13.00 -27.21
C GLY A 390 -3.28 12.45 -28.55
N GLU A 391 -2.99 11.20 -28.90
CA GLU A 391 -3.44 10.53 -30.14
C GLU A 391 -4.68 9.68 -29.90
N PRO A 392 -5.68 9.71 -30.80
CA PRO A 392 -6.81 8.79 -30.77
C PRO A 392 -6.33 7.39 -31.23
N ILE A 393 -6.65 6.36 -30.46
CA ILE A 393 -6.32 4.96 -30.75
C ILE A 393 -7.60 4.15 -30.78
N GLU A 394 -7.87 3.47 -31.90
CA GLU A 394 -8.99 2.54 -32.02
C GLU A 394 -8.77 1.32 -31.10
N VAL A 395 -9.85 0.82 -30.50
CA VAL A 395 -9.84 -0.39 -29.68
C VAL A 395 -10.40 -1.55 -30.53
N LYS A 396 -9.50 -2.32 -31.14
CA LYS A 396 -9.81 -3.52 -31.94
C LYS A 396 -9.31 -4.80 -31.30
N ALA A 397 -8.37 -4.67 -30.36
CA ALA A 397 -7.88 -5.79 -29.58
C ALA A 397 -9.00 -6.39 -28.72
N GLU A 398 -8.92 -7.69 -28.49
CA GLU A 398 -9.81 -8.37 -27.56
C GLU A 398 -9.52 -7.86 -26.13
N ILE A 399 -10.56 -7.42 -25.42
CA ILE A 399 -10.47 -7.03 -24.01
C ILE A 399 -10.97 -8.18 -23.16
N CYS A 400 -10.10 -8.74 -22.32
CA CYS A 400 -10.40 -9.85 -21.42
C CYS A 400 -10.16 -9.46 -19.98
N GLN A 401 -10.86 -10.12 -19.07
CA GLN A 401 -10.67 -9.99 -17.63
C GLN A 401 -10.62 -11.37 -16.97
N LEU A 402 -9.64 -11.60 -16.10
CA LEU A 402 -9.66 -12.69 -15.14
C LEU A 402 -10.32 -12.18 -13.85
N THR A 403 -11.53 -12.64 -13.58
CA THR A 403 -12.31 -12.25 -12.41
C THR A 403 -11.86 -13.01 -11.15
N GLY A 404 -12.23 -12.52 -9.97
CA GLY A 404 -11.93 -13.18 -8.68
C GLY A 404 -10.48 -13.05 -8.20
N MET A 405 -9.63 -12.33 -8.91
CA MET A 405 -8.23 -12.07 -8.52
C MET A 405 -8.12 -10.84 -7.60
N SER A 406 -8.78 -10.82 -6.46
CA SER A 406 -8.59 -9.79 -5.44
C SER A 406 -7.56 -10.20 -4.40
N GLY A 407 -6.71 -9.26 -3.98
CA GLY A 407 -5.82 -9.45 -2.84
C GLY A 407 -6.55 -9.43 -1.51
N HIS A 408 -7.67 -8.69 -1.41
CA HIS A 408 -8.45 -8.58 -0.18
C HIS A 408 -9.43 -9.74 -0.01
N ALA A 409 -9.72 -10.05 1.24
CA ALA A 409 -10.82 -10.92 1.62
C ALA A 409 -12.15 -10.32 1.14
N ASP A 410 -13.08 -11.19 0.76
CA ASP A 410 -14.48 -10.81 0.54
C ASP A 410 -15.26 -10.77 1.87
N LYS A 411 -16.56 -10.46 1.81
CA LYS A 411 -17.43 -10.38 2.99
C LYS A 411 -17.33 -11.62 3.88
N ASP A 412 -17.39 -12.81 3.29
CA ASP A 412 -17.32 -14.06 4.05
C ASP A 412 -15.93 -14.28 4.66
N GLY A 413 -14.86 -13.86 3.97
CA GLY A 413 -13.49 -13.86 4.46
C GLY A 413 -13.31 -12.93 5.66
N LEU A 414 -13.81 -11.70 5.54
CA LEU A 414 -13.79 -10.70 6.63
C LEU A 414 -14.57 -11.19 7.84
N LEU A 415 -15.77 -11.75 7.64
CA LEU A 415 -16.57 -12.34 8.70
C LEU A 415 -15.89 -13.55 9.34
N ARG A 416 -15.23 -14.40 8.56
CA ARG A 416 -14.46 -15.54 9.08
C ARG A 416 -13.32 -15.04 9.98
N TRP A 417 -12.63 -13.97 9.56
CA TRP A 417 -11.53 -13.41 10.33
C TRP A 417 -11.99 -12.86 11.68
N VAL A 418 -13.07 -12.05 11.70
CA VAL A 418 -13.57 -11.45 12.95
C VAL A 418 -14.27 -12.47 13.88
N ASN A 419 -14.87 -13.52 13.32
CA ASN A 419 -15.48 -14.59 14.10
C ASN A 419 -14.47 -15.60 14.68
N ALA A 420 -13.19 -15.46 14.35
CA ALA A 420 -12.12 -16.29 14.94
C ALA A 420 -11.78 -15.88 16.38
N PHE A 421 -12.17 -14.71 16.84
CA PHE A 421 -11.98 -14.31 18.23
C PHE A 421 -12.85 -15.21 19.15
N THR A 422 -12.23 -15.85 20.14
CA THR A 422 -12.91 -16.76 21.08
C THR A 422 -13.94 -16.04 21.95
N GLU A 423 -13.64 -14.79 22.29
CA GLU A 423 -14.56 -13.86 22.94
C GLU A 423 -14.69 -12.62 22.05
N LYS A 424 -15.92 -12.11 21.92
CA LYS A 424 -16.14 -10.91 21.12
C LYS A 424 -15.37 -9.73 21.71
N PRO A 425 -14.64 -8.98 20.86
CA PRO A 425 -14.00 -7.74 21.29
C PRO A 425 -15.01 -6.76 21.89
N ARG A 426 -14.58 -5.94 22.82
CA ARG A 426 -15.42 -4.88 23.43
C ARG A 426 -15.98 -3.94 22.38
N ARG A 427 -15.17 -3.68 21.31
CA ARG A 427 -15.61 -2.92 20.13
C ARG A 427 -14.79 -3.29 18.91
N VAL A 428 -15.47 -3.28 17.77
CA VAL A 428 -14.85 -3.35 16.44
C VAL A 428 -14.99 -1.98 15.77
N PHE A 429 -13.87 -1.37 15.43
CA PHE A 429 -13.81 -0.18 14.59
C PHE A 429 -13.62 -0.64 13.15
N VAL A 430 -14.59 -0.34 12.31
CA VAL A 430 -14.57 -0.65 10.88
C VAL A 430 -13.93 0.53 10.17
N ILE A 431 -12.92 0.28 9.37
CA ILE A 431 -12.11 1.27 8.64
C ILE A 431 -11.80 0.74 7.24
N HIS A 432 -11.14 1.51 6.41
CA HIS A 432 -10.62 1.10 5.11
C HIS A 432 -11.69 0.47 4.21
N GLY A 433 -12.72 1.26 3.92
CA GLY A 433 -13.84 0.89 3.05
C GLY A 433 -14.58 2.12 2.55
N GLU A 434 -15.29 1.98 1.43
CA GLU A 434 -16.17 3.04 0.96
C GLU A 434 -17.31 3.31 1.95
N ASP A 435 -17.82 4.55 2.03
CA ASP A 435 -18.82 5.02 3.02
C ASP A 435 -20.04 4.06 3.15
N GLU A 436 -20.61 3.64 2.03
CA GLU A 436 -21.74 2.71 2.06
C GLU A 436 -21.34 1.30 2.49
N VAL A 437 -20.14 0.86 2.13
CA VAL A 437 -19.62 -0.47 2.44
C VAL A 437 -19.32 -0.59 3.93
N GLU A 438 -18.63 0.39 4.52
CA GLU A 438 -18.35 0.42 5.95
C GLU A 438 -19.64 0.39 6.78
N ASN A 439 -20.61 1.25 6.44
CA ASN A 439 -21.88 1.30 7.16
C ASN A 439 -22.65 -0.04 7.09
N ARG A 440 -22.74 -0.66 5.91
CA ARG A 440 -23.37 -1.99 5.74
C ARG A 440 -22.63 -3.09 6.50
N PHE A 441 -21.30 -3.00 6.56
CA PHE A 441 -20.52 -3.97 7.29
C PHE A 441 -20.67 -3.83 8.81
N VAL A 442 -20.79 -2.59 9.33
CA VAL A 442 -21.16 -2.31 10.72
C VAL A 442 -22.53 -2.94 11.06
N ASP A 443 -23.53 -2.77 10.17
CA ASP A 443 -24.85 -3.39 10.37
C ASP A 443 -24.73 -4.93 10.42
N THR A 444 -23.99 -5.52 9.50
CA THR A 444 -23.75 -6.97 9.45
C THR A 444 -23.07 -7.49 10.73
N LEU A 445 -22.05 -6.78 11.24
CA LEU A 445 -21.38 -7.13 12.50
C LEU A 445 -22.32 -6.99 13.70
N THR A 446 -23.15 -5.95 13.70
CA THR A 446 -24.13 -5.70 14.78
C THR A 446 -25.20 -6.79 14.81
N GLU A 447 -25.71 -7.23 13.66
CA GLU A 447 -26.63 -8.38 13.55
C GLU A 447 -26.01 -9.68 14.09
N GLN A 448 -24.69 -9.84 13.95
CA GLN A 448 -23.95 -10.96 14.54
C GLN A 448 -23.61 -10.75 16.03
N GLY A 449 -24.07 -9.64 16.64
CA GLY A 449 -23.91 -9.32 18.05
C GLY A 449 -22.53 -8.77 18.43
N PHE A 450 -21.78 -8.18 17.49
CA PHE A 450 -20.62 -7.37 17.79
C PHE A 450 -21.05 -5.94 18.13
N THR A 451 -20.26 -5.27 18.97
CA THR A 451 -20.37 -3.81 19.14
C THR A 451 -19.44 -3.16 18.12
N ALA A 452 -19.99 -2.71 17.00
CA ALA A 452 -19.22 -2.16 15.89
C ALA A 452 -19.56 -0.68 15.61
N CYS A 453 -18.61 0.06 15.06
CA CYS A 453 -18.82 1.42 14.52
C CYS A 453 -17.79 1.74 13.45
N ALA A 454 -18.15 2.65 12.53
CA ALA A 454 -17.26 3.21 11.51
C ALA A 454 -17.00 4.68 11.85
N PRO A 455 -15.82 5.05 12.34
CA PRO A 455 -15.49 6.43 12.68
C PRO A 455 -15.11 7.23 11.44
N TYR A 456 -15.55 8.50 11.36
CA TYR A 456 -15.07 9.42 10.32
C TYR A 456 -13.71 10.01 10.64
N ASN A 457 -13.03 10.57 9.63
CA ASN A 457 -11.75 11.27 9.79
C ASN A 457 -11.86 12.37 10.85
N GLY A 458 -10.89 12.46 11.75
CA GLY A 458 -10.87 13.37 12.89
C GLY A 458 -11.60 12.85 14.13
N ALA A 459 -12.24 11.69 14.09
CA ALA A 459 -12.85 11.09 15.27
C ALA A 459 -11.81 10.76 16.33
N GLN A 460 -12.14 11.03 17.62
CA GLN A 460 -11.29 10.74 18.76
C GLN A 460 -12.02 9.87 19.77
N TRP A 461 -11.33 8.85 20.26
CA TRP A 461 -11.88 7.90 21.21
C TRP A 461 -10.93 7.69 22.39
N ALA A 462 -11.49 7.68 23.61
CA ALA A 462 -10.81 7.13 24.77
C ALA A 462 -11.16 5.64 24.86
N ILE A 463 -10.15 4.77 24.94
CA ILE A 463 -10.32 3.34 25.09
C ILE A 463 -9.52 2.81 26.26
N GLY A 464 -9.98 1.78 26.91
CA GLY A 464 -9.33 1.15 28.05
C GLY A 464 -10.07 -0.08 28.56
N ALA A 465 -9.68 -0.57 29.71
CA ALA A 465 -10.26 -1.77 30.31
C ALA A 465 -11.77 -1.66 30.60
N GLU A 466 -12.27 -0.44 30.84
CA GLU A 466 -13.68 -0.21 31.19
C GLU A 466 -14.59 0.06 29.99
N GLY A 467 -14.01 0.19 28.78
CA GLY A 467 -14.76 0.40 27.54
C GLY A 467 -14.17 1.45 26.62
N ALA A 468 -14.96 1.86 25.64
CA ALA A 468 -14.64 2.88 24.67
C ALA A 468 -15.64 4.04 24.72
N VAL A 469 -15.14 5.27 24.76
CA VAL A 469 -15.94 6.49 24.80
C VAL A 469 -15.51 7.39 23.64
N CYS A 470 -16.47 7.81 22.82
CA CYS A 470 -16.24 8.81 21.79
C CYS A 470 -16.02 10.18 22.46
N LEU A 471 -14.86 10.77 22.28
CA LEU A 471 -14.51 12.09 22.79
C LEU A 471 -14.89 13.19 21.80
N GLN A 472 -14.75 12.89 20.52
CA GLN A 472 -15.05 13.78 19.41
C GLN A 472 -15.51 12.94 18.21
N GLU A 473 -16.63 13.28 17.64
CA GLU A 473 -17.06 12.70 16.37
C GLU A 473 -16.20 13.27 15.22
N GLY A 474 -15.92 12.42 14.24
CA GLY A 474 -15.26 12.85 13.03
C GLY A 474 -16.18 13.68 12.13
N THR A 475 -15.60 14.34 11.15
CA THR A 475 -16.33 15.21 10.24
C THR A 475 -16.39 14.64 8.84
N LYS A 476 -17.57 14.72 8.20
CA LYS A 476 -17.77 14.45 6.77
C LYS A 476 -17.36 15.68 5.94
N VAL A 477 -16.09 16.01 5.91
CA VAL A 477 -15.60 17.09 5.06
C VAL A 477 -15.34 16.53 3.67
N ARG A 478 -16.24 16.81 2.72
CA ARG A 478 -15.99 16.49 1.31
C ARG A 478 -14.86 17.35 0.77
N VAL A 479 -13.99 16.76 -0.03
CA VAL A 479 -12.95 17.50 -0.74
C VAL A 479 -13.61 18.46 -1.71
N GLU A 480 -13.63 19.76 -1.36
CA GLU A 480 -13.89 20.80 -2.35
C GLU A 480 -12.68 20.85 -3.29
N GLN A 481 -12.93 20.87 -4.61
CA GLN A 481 -11.85 21.05 -5.59
C GLN A 481 -11.17 22.42 -5.33
N ARG A 482 -10.12 22.42 -4.52
CA ARG A 482 -9.30 23.60 -4.25
C ARG A 482 -8.50 23.94 -5.51
N THR A 483 -8.99 24.92 -6.25
CA THR A 483 -8.18 25.67 -7.21
C THR A 483 -7.36 26.70 -6.43
N GLY A 484 -6.12 26.35 -6.02
CA GLY A 484 -5.25 27.33 -5.37
C GLY A 484 -4.13 26.73 -4.52
N GLU A 485 -3.03 26.35 -5.14
CA GLU A 485 -1.86 25.74 -4.50
C GLU A 485 -0.88 26.72 -3.79
N GLY A 486 -1.19 28.01 -3.66
CA GLY A 486 -0.21 29.04 -3.21
C GLY A 486 0.02 29.19 -1.70
N ALA A 487 -0.84 28.63 -0.82
CA ALA A 487 -0.81 28.94 0.61
C ALA A 487 0.05 28.00 1.48
N ASN A 488 0.55 26.89 0.95
CA ASN A 488 1.09 25.78 1.77
C ASN A 488 2.60 25.85 2.08
N ARG A 489 3.42 26.57 1.31
CA ARG A 489 4.89 26.51 1.44
C ARG A 489 5.42 27.18 2.70
N ALA A 490 4.96 28.35 3.02
CA ALA A 490 5.39 29.09 4.22
C ALA A 490 4.93 28.37 5.51
N ALA A 491 3.71 27.79 5.48
CA ALA A 491 3.18 26.98 6.56
C ALA A 491 4.02 25.69 6.78
N THR A 492 4.45 25.02 5.71
CA THR A 492 5.25 23.79 5.79
C THR A 492 6.65 24.03 6.39
N VAL A 493 7.34 25.10 5.99
CA VAL A 493 8.69 25.42 6.53
C VAL A 493 8.59 25.82 7.99
N PHE A 494 7.59 26.61 8.37
CA PHE A 494 7.33 26.98 9.77
C PHE A 494 6.97 25.75 10.63
N GLN A 495 6.15 24.83 10.12
CA GLN A 495 5.83 23.59 10.81
C GLN A 495 7.07 22.70 11.04
N ARG A 496 8.00 22.64 10.08
CA ARG A 496 9.28 21.94 10.23
C ARG A 496 10.12 22.58 11.35
N LEU A 497 10.18 23.90 11.41
CA LEU A 497 10.91 24.62 12.47
C LEU A 497 10.27 24.37 13.84
N LEU A 498 8.94 24.44 13.92
CA LEU A 498 8.19 24.15 15.14
C LEU A 498 8.41 22.70 15.61
N SER A 499 8.37 21.76 14.70
CA SER A 499 8.65 20.35 14.97
C SER A 499 10.05 20.12 15.52
N ALA A 500 11.06 20.79 14.93
CA ALA A 500 12.43 20.73 15.43
C ALA A 500 12.56 21.31 16.87
N GLY A 501 11.86 22.41 17.16
CA GLY A 501 11.80 23.00 18.50
C GLY A 501 11.16 22.08 19.54
N LYS A 502 10.03 21.47 19.19
CA LYS A 502 9.35 20.51 20.09
C LYS A 502 10.18 19.25 20.33
N ARG A 503 10.88 18.75 19.30
CA ARG A 503 11.85 17.65 19.48
C ARG A 503 12.99 18.03 20.40
N LEU A 504 13.51 19.27 20.29
CA LEU A 504 14.57 19.76 21.18
C LEU A 504 14.12 19.75 22.64
N LEU A 505 12.90 20.18 22.94
CA LEU A 505 12.34 20.13 24.30
C LEU A 505 12.32 18.70 24.86
N ARG A 506 11.87 17.71 24.08
CA ARG A 506 11.92 16.31 24.52
C ARG A 506 13.33 15.80 24.77
N VAL A 507 14.30 16.18 23.91
CA VAL A 507 15.71 15.83 24.14
C VAL A 507 16.22 16.43 25.46
N ILE A 508 15.80 17.64 25.83
CA ILE A 508 16.12 18.27 27.10
C ILE A 508 15.52 17.45 28.24
N GLU A 509 14.24 17.12 28.18
CA GLU A 509 13.53 16.31 29.19
C GLU A 509 14.19 14.93 29.39
N HIS A 510 14.54 14.23 28.29
CA HIS A 510 15.23 12.93 28.37
C HIS A 510 16.63 12.99 28.98
N ASN A 511 17.24 14.18 29.02
CA ASN A 511 18.55 14.38 29.64
C ASN A 511 18.45 14.90 31.09
N GLU A 512 17.27 14.95 31.70
CA GLU A 512 17.09 15.25 33.09
C GLU A 512 17.90 14.27 33.95
N GLY A 513 18.76 14.79 34.83
CA GLY A 513 19.70 13.98 35.65
C GLY A 513 21.00 13.59 34.94
N GLY A 514 21.26 14.08 33.72
CA GLY A 514 22.54 13.92 33.03
C GLY A 514 23.72 14.65 33.75
N ALA A 515 24.96 14.36 33.32
CA ALA A 515 26.14 14.99 33.89
C ALA A 515 26.14 16.51 33.66
N ASN A 516 26.32 17.30 34.74
CA ASN A 516 26.26 18.77 34.72
C ASN A 516 27.13 19.41 33.60
N LYS A 517 28.31 18.84 33.33
CA LYS A 517 29.19 19.34 32.25
C LYS A 517 28.59 19.20 30.85
N ASP A 518 27.90 18.09 30.59
CA ASP A 518 27.29 17.83 29.30
C ASP A 518 26.01 18.65 29.14
N LEU A 519 25.23 18.80 30.21
CA LEU A 519 24.06 19.66 30.24
C LEU A 519 24.42 21.14 30.03
N ALA A 520 25.50 21.64 30.66
CA ALA A 520 25.97 23.00 30.44
C ALA A 520 26.39 23.25 28.99
N LYS A 521 27.15 22.32 28.38
CA LYS A 521 27.54 22.41 26.97
C LYS A 521 26.33 22.38 26.04
N PHE A 522 25.32 21.57 26.35
CA PHE A 522 24.09 21.50 25.55
C PHE A 522 23.28 22.80 25.65
N ALA A 523 23.16 23.37 26.85
CA ALA A 523 22.53 24.67 27.07
C ALA A 523 23.22 25.80 26.30
N ASP A 524 24.56 25.84 26.28
CA ASP A 524 25.35 26.82 25.53
C ASP A 524 25.09 26.72 24.02
N GLN A 525 24.95 25.51 23.50
CA GLN A 525 24.62 25.28 22.05
C GLN A 525 23.21 25.78 21.70
N ILE A 526 22.24 25.57 22.58
CA ILE A 526 20.87 26.04 22.38
C ILE A 526 20.85 27.57 22.42
N ASN A 527 21.49 28.19 23.42
CA ASN A 527 21.56 29.64 23.56
C ASN A 527 22.22 30.28 22.34
N ALA A 528 23.33 29.73 21.86
CA ALA A 528 24.01 30.21 20.65
C ALA A 528 23.14 30.13 19.40
N LEU A 529 22.26 29.11 19.32
CA LEU A 529 21.28 28.98 18.24
C LEU A 529 20.18 30.04 18.36
N CYS A 530 19.65 30.27 19.57
CA CYS A 530 18.67 31.30 19.84
C CYS A 530 19.21 32.69 19.49
N ASP A 531 20.39 33.05 20.01
CA ASP A 531 21.03 34.34 19.75
C ASP A 531 21.25 34.63 18.25
N LYS A 532 21.53 33.57 17.47
CA LYS A 532 21.71 33.68 16.03
C LYS A 532 20.42 34.02 15.29
N TRP A 533 19.26 33.55 15.77
CA TRP A 533 17.98 33.63 15.06
C TRP A 533 16.95 34.54 15.72
N ASP A 534 17.19 34.99 16.95
CA ASP A 534 16.36 36.00 17.64
C ASP A 534 16.65 37.36 17.00
N ARG A 535 15.73 37.81 16.11
CA ARG A 535 15.86 39.06 15.33
C ARG A 535 14.82 40.07 15.77
#